data_9ae46d05db3a7af1c8497df579d02896
#
_entry.id   9ae46d05db3a7af1c8497df579d02896
#
_cell.length_a   1.000
_cell.length_b   1.000
_cell.length_c   1.000
_cell.angle_alpha   90.00
_cell.angle_beta   90.00
_cell.angle_gamma   90.00
#
_symmetry.space_group_name_H-M   'P 1'
#
loop_
_entity.id
_entity.type
_entity.pdbx_description
1 polymer ?
#
loop_
_entity_poly.entity_id
_entity_poly.type
_entity_poly.pdbx_seq_one_letter_code
_entity_poly.pdbx_strand_id
1 'polypeptide(L)'
;MDNIFDLEEAAARETTAAPTYNNIAGLMPGYAWLEQLNPEQKQAVETTEGPVLVLSGAGTGKTKVLTTRLAYILATGKAQPWNCLVVTFTNRAAREMKERVQKMIGDVANSVWLGTFHSVCVKILRNHAELVGLHSNFTILSEDDQKRVIKQISEAEGIDDKKYPPQAVLDKISRWKDKGLTIDKIQNEYKENVLTHLYKKYQERLLELNCVDFGDILLYALNILLSNPDVLDKYQSKFKYIMVDEYQDTNVTQYLFLRLLSQKRRNLCCVGDDDQSIYSWRGAEIENILRFEKDFNDAQTIRLERNYRSTANILAAASCLISHNDGRLGKTLKVAENSPAQNCDNTKIKVVSNYNGEDEARYVVDQIDYHLRNGAQYADMAVLVRTAFQTREFEEKFIAEAIPYQVIGGPKFYERAEIRDALAYFRVILQPHDDLAFERIINKPARGIGAKSIEKIQQEARFGQISMYMAVEKMLAENQFSGKAKTNLADLIANFEQWRKTMNAVTPDELATQVLEDSGYFEMLKMDKSVEAPGRIENLKEIISV
;
A
#
# COMPACT_ATOMS: atom_id res chain seq x y z
N MET A 1 -1.50 3.41 -2.46
CA MET A 1 -0.37 2.48 -2.48
C MET A 1 -0.01 2.18 -1.05
N ASP A 2 0.15 0.91 -0.74
CA ASP A 2 0.74 0.54 0.54
C ASP A 2 2.18 1.03 0.55
N ASN A 3 2.57 1.68 1.62
CA ASN A 3 3.95 2.13 1.76
C ASN A 3 4.83 0.90 2.01
N ILE A 4 5.99 0.82 1.36
CA ILE A 4 6.97 -0.25 1.54
C ILE A 4 7.29 -0.44 3.03
N PHE A 5 7.42 0.66 3.78
CA PHE A 5 7.73 0.65 5.22
C PHE A 5 6.56 0.14 6.07
N ASP A 6 5.31 0.46 5.71
CA ASP A 6 4.13 -0.09 6.38
C ASP A 6 4.05 -1.61 6.21
N LEU A 7 4.53 -2.15 5.06
CA LEU A 7 4.60 -3.58 4.79
C LEU A 7 5.72 -4.25 5.60
N GLU A 8 6.87 -3.61 5.71
CA GLU A 8 8.02 -4.11 6.49
C GLU A 8 7.75 -4.05 8.00
N GLU A 9 7.15 -2.98 8.50
CA GLU A 9 6.72 -2.86 9.90
C GLU A 9 5.66 -3.92 10.26
N ALA A 10 4.70 -4.17 9.38
CA ALA A 10 3.71 -5.22 9.56
C ALA A 10 4.32 -6.62 9.64
N ALA A 11 5.44 -6.87 8.94
CA ALA A 11 6.15 -8.14 8.97
C ALA A 11 7.01 -8.33 10.23
N ALA A 12 7.59 -7.25 10.78
CA ALA A 12 8.52 -7.30 11.92
C ALA A 12 7.84 -7.55 13.29
N ARG A 13 6.56 -7.20 13.44
CA ARG A 13 5.84 -7.26 14.73
C ARG A 13 5.45 -8.65 15.23
N GLU A 14 5.72 -9.74 14.53
CA GLU A 14 5.24 -11.10 14.91
C GLU A 14 6.23 -12.01 15.65
N THR A 15 7.34 -11.49 16.19
CA THR A 15 8.34 -12.34 16.88
C THR A 15 8.09 -12.58 18.38
N THR A 16 6.98 -12.12 18.95
CA THR A 16 6.65 -12.37 20.36
C THR A 16 5.71 -13.57 20.53
N ALA A 17 6.05 -14.46 21.49
CA ALA A 17 5.32 -15.67 21.85
C ALA A 17 3.82 -15.41 22.05
N ALA A 18 2.98 -16.29 21.51
CA ALA A 18 1.53 -16.21 21.61
C ALA A 18 1.08 -16.23 23.09
N PRO A 19 0.39 -15.21 23.57
CA PRO A 19 -0.16 -15.21 24.92
C PRO A 19 -1.28 -16.27 25.02
N THR A 20 -1.29 -17.02 26.08
CA THR A 20 -2.37 -17.97 26.41
C THR A 20 -3.59 -17.18 26.88
N TYR A 21 -4.57 -17.01 26.00
CA TYR A 21 -5.85 -16.36 26.35
C TYR A 21 -6.86 -17.39 26.84
N ASN A 22 -7.08 -17.42 28.15
CA ASN A 22 -8.21 -18.15 28.75
C ASN A 22 -9.47 -17.27 28.69
N ASN A 23 -10.47 -17.73 27.93
CA ASN A 23 -11.88 -17.31 27.93
C ASN A 23 -12.19 -15.81 27.78
N ILE A 24 -12.38 -15.38 26.54
CA ILE A 24 -12.94 -14.03 26.19
C ILE A 24 -14.41 -13.90 26.62
N ALA A 25 -15.12 -15.01 26.80
CA ALA A 25 -16.54 -15.05 27.19
C ALA A 25 -16.85 -14.39 28.56
N GLY A 26 -15.84 -14.18 29.39
CA GLY A 26 -16.01 -13.55 30.71
C GLY A 26 -15.90 -12.01 30.72
N LEU A 27 -15.56 -11.38 29.58
CA LEU A 27 -15.25 -9.94 29.52
C LEU A 27 -16.40 -9.03 29.07
N MET A 28 -17.60 -9.56 28.70
CA MET A 28 -18.65 -8.76 28.10
C MET A 28 -20.02 -8.93 28.82
N PRO A 29 -20.54 -7.92 29.51
CA PRO A 29 -21.96 -7.84 29.81
C PRO A 29 -22.70 -7.42 28.53
N GLY A 30 -23.50 -8.32 27.98
CA GLY A 30 -24.43 -8.12 26.85
C GLY A 30 -23.79 -7.46 25.62
N TYR A 31 -23.91 -8.07 24.46
CA TYR A 31 -23.36 -7.57 23.18
C TYR A 31 -24.04 -6.23 22.75
N ALA A 32 -23.91 -5.16 23.55
CA ALA A 32 -24.54 -3.86 23.31
C ALA A 32 -24.26 -3.30 21.90
N TRP A 33 -23.13 -3.69 21.29
CA TRP A 33 -22.78 -3.33 19.92
C TRP A 33 -23.62 -4.08 18.86
N LEU A 34 -24.26 -5.23 19.18
CA LEU A 34 -25.21 -5.89 18.29
C LEU A 34 -26.57 -5.16 18.25
N GLU A 35 -26.97 -4.55 19.36
CA GLU A 35 -28.23 -3.81 19.44
C GLU A 35 -28.21 -2.53 18.60
N GLN A 36 -27.02 -2.02 18.29
CA GLN A 36 -26.82 -0.83 17.45
C GLN A 36 -26.88 -1.13 15.95
N LEU A 37 -27.08 -2.38 15.55
CA LEU A 37 -27.16 -2.80 14.17
C LEU A 37 -28.61 -2.80 13.69
N ASN A 38 -28.81 -2.41 12.44
CA ASN A 38 -30.07 -2.66 11.78
C ASN A 38 -30.24 -4.16 11.44
N PRO A 39 -31.43 -4.63 11.08
CA PRO A 39 -31.69 -6.06 10.85
C PRO A 39 -30.76 -6.68 9.81
N GLU A 40 -30.49 -6.00 8.70
CA GLU A 40 -29.65 -6.49 7.61
C GLU A 40 -28.16 -6.56 8.04
N GLN A 41 -27.69 -5.55 8.77
CA GLN A 41 -26.35 -5.54 9.37
C GLN A 41 -26.20 -6.66 10.40
N LYS A 42 -27.22 -6.87 11.24
CA LYS A 42 -27.24 -7.95 12.24
C LYS A 42 -27.21 -9.32 11.56
N GLN A 43 -28.01 -9.54 10.53
CA GLN A 43 -27.96 -10.75 9.72
C GLN A 43 -26.55 -10.99 9.17
N ALA A 44 -25.91 -9.96 8.58
CA ALA A 44 -24.58 -10.08 8.05
C ALA A 44 -23.52 -10.41 9.13
N VAL A 45 -23.69 -9.96 10.35
CA VAL A 45 -22.80 -10.27 11.49
C VAL A 45 -23.01 -11.69 12.00
N GLU A 46 -24.24 -12.15 12.14
CA GLU A 46 -24.60 -13.45 12.73
C GLU A 46 -24.45 -14.62 11.75
N THR A 47 -24.54 -14.40 10.43
CA THR A 47 -24.32 -15.43 9.41
C THR A 47 -22.83 -15.72 9.27
N THR A 48 -22.25 -16.48 10.19
CA THR A 48 -20.80 -16.70 10.27
C THR A 48 -20.27 -17.80 9.37
N GLU A 49 -21.08 -18.82 9.09
CA GLU A 49 -20.65 -20.01 8.34
C GLU A 49 -20.99 -19.89 6.85
N GLY A 50 -20.11 -20.44 6.02
CA GLY A 50 -20.23 -20.44 4.56
C GLY A 50 -19.83 -19.12 3.91
N PRO A 51 -19.90 -19.06 2.58
CA PRO A 51 -19.58 -17.85 1.82
C PRO A 51 -20.70 -16.83 1.91
N VAL A 52 -20.36 -15.58 2.25
CA VAL A 52 -21.29 -14.47 2.40
C VAL A 52 -20.81 -13.29 1.57
N LEU A 53 -21.68 -12.77 0.71
CA LEU A 53 -21.48 -11.51 0.02
C LEU A 53 -22.35 -10.43 0.64
N VAL A 54 -21.75 -9.40 1.16
CA VAL A 54 -22.46 -8.22 1.66
C VAL A 54 -22.36 -7.11 0.61
N LEU A 55 -23.42 -6.96 -0.18
CA LEU A 55 -23.56 -5.86 -1.14
C LEU A 55 -24.00 -4.61 -0.39
N SER A 56 -23.13 -3.61 -0.36
CA SER A 56 -23.27 -2.52 0.57
C SER A 56 -22.93 -1.20 -0.10
N GLY A 57 -23.91 -0.33 -0.27
CA GLY A 57 -23.66 0.99 -0.83
C GLY A 57 -22.83 1.91 0.06
N ALA A 58 -22.45 3.07 -0.48
CA ALA A 58 -21.76 4.09 0.29
C ALA A 58 -22.55 4.49 1.55
N GLY A 59 -21.87 4.66 2.68
CA GLY A 59 -22.49 5.16 3.92
C GLY A 59 -23.47 4.20 4.62
N THR A 60 -23.53 2.92 4.24
CA THR A 60 -24.43 1.92 4.85
C THR A 60 -23.78 1.15 6.01
N GLY A 61 -22.53 1.44 6.33
CA GLY A 61 -21.84 0.84 7.49
C GLY A 61 -21.03 -0.43 7.17
N LYS A 62 -20.48 -0.58 5.96
CA LYS A 62 -19.59 -1.69 5.55
C LYS A 62 -18.58 -2.08 6.64
N THR A 63 -17.74 -1.14 7.01
CA THR A 63 -16.68 -1.35 8.02
C THR A 63 -17.25 -1.69 9.40
N LYS A 64 -18.41 -1.13 9.77
CA LYS A 64 -19.09 -1.47 11.03
C LYS A 64 -19.52 -2.94 11.04
N VAL A 65 -20.06 -3.43 9.93
CA VAL A 65 -20.46 -4.84 9.80
C VAL A 65 -19.26 -5.76 9.93
N LEU A 66 -18.15 -5.49 9.20
CA LEU A 66 -16.95 -6.32 9.26
C LEU A 66 -16.31 -6.35 10.65
N THR A 67 -16.15 -5.19 11.29
CA THR A 67 -15.57 -5.10 12.63
C THR A 67 -16.43 -5.78 13.68
N THR A 68 -17.75 -5.59 13.58
CA THR A 68 -18.70 -6.22 14.51
C THR A 68 -18.80 -7.74 14.27
N ARG A 69 -18.74 -8.21 13.01
CA ARG A 69 -18.69 -9.63 12.67
C ARG A 69 -17.45 -10.31 13.25
N LEU A 70 -16.27 -9.67 13.11
CA LEU A 70 -15.03 -10.17 13.71
C LEU A 70 -15.16 -10.26 15.23
N ALA A 71 -15.63 -9.21 15.88
CA ALA A 71 -15.86 -9.19 17.32
C ALA A 71 -16.85 -10.30 17.75
N TYR A 72 -17.92 -10.53 16.99
CA TYR A 72 -18.91 -11.57 17.23
C TYR A 72 -18.31 -12.98 17.14
N ILE A 73 -17.53 -13.28 16.09
CA ILE A 73 -16.85 -14.56 15.92
C ILE A 73 -15.92 -14.87 17.11
N LEU A 74 -15.17 -13.87 17.55
CA LEU A 74 -14.23 -14.02 18.66
C LEU A 74 -14.94 -14.12 20.01
N ALA A 75 -15.93 -13.27 20.28
CA ALA A 75 -16.69 -13.26 21.51
C ALA A 75 -17.54 -14.53 21.71
N THR A 76 -18.05 -15.12 20.62
CA THR A 76 -18.79 -16.39 20.66
C THR A 76 -17.90 -17.64 20.70
N GLY A 77 -16.57 -17.45 20.69
CA GLY A 77 -15.61 -18.56 20.77
C GLY A 77 -15.52 -19.44 19.51
N LYS A 78 -16.09 -19.00 18.38
CA LYS A 78 -16.06 -19.75 17.11
C LYS A 78 -14.63 -19.88 16.55
N ALA A 79 -13.78 -18.89 16.80
CA ALA A 79 -12.37 -18.90 16.42
C ALA A 79 -11.50 -18.17 17.44
N GLN A 80 -10.22 -18.51 17.42
CA GLN A 80 -9.20 -17.72 18.11
C GLN A 80 -8.75 -16.56 17.18
N PRO A 81 -8.19 -15.46 17.72
CA PRO A 81 -7.77 -14.31 16.92
C PRO A 81 -6.87 -14.66 15.74
N TRP A 82 -5.88 -15.51 15.94
CA TRP A 82 -4.94 -15.96 14.90
C TRP A 82 -5.57 -16.87 13.83
N ASN A 83 -6.83 -17.29 14.02
CA ASN A 83 -7.60 -18.04 13.03
C ASN A 83 -8.45 -17.13 12.12
N CYS A 84 -8.43 -15.82 12.34
CA CYS A 84 -9.15 -14.85 11.53
C CYS A 84 -8.19 -14.08 10.65
N LEU A 85 -8.50 -14.03 9.35
CA LEU A 85 -7.84 -13.20 8.36
C LEU A 85 -8.80 -12.09 7.92
N VAL A 86 -8.39 -10.84 8.06
CA VAL A 86 -9.15 -9.68 7.60
C VAL A 86 -8.28 -8.87 6.65
N VAL A 87 -8.73 -8.72 5.42
CA VAL A 87 -8.02 -7.96 4.40
C VAL A 87 -8.82 -6.76 3.94
N THR A 88 -8.13 -5.64 3.76
CA THR A 88 -8.69 -4.38 3.27
C THR A 88 -7.77 -3.80 2.20
N PHE A 89 -8.23 -2.75 1.53
CA PHE A 89 -7.50 -2.16 0.41
C PHE A 89 -6.37 -1.20 0.84
N THR A 90 -6.48 -0.54 2.01
CA THR A 90 -5.49 0.46 2.46
C THR A 90 -5.03 0.23 3.90
N ASN A 91 -3.77 0.59 4.19
CA ASN A 91 -3.23 0.53 5.55
C ASN A 91 -4.01 1.42 6.53
N ARG A 92 -4.50 2.57 6.08
CA ARG A 92 -5.36 3.43 6.90
C ARG A 92 -6.65 2.69 7.31
N ALA A 93 -7.33 2.05 6.37
CA ALA A 93 -8.54 1.27 6.67
C ALA A 93 -8.23 0.10 7.61
N ALA A 94 -7.09 -0.58 7.42
CA ALA A 94 -6.64 -1.64 8.30
C ALA A 94 -6.42 -1.13 9.74
N ARG A 95 -5.76 0.01 9.91
CA ARG A 95 -5.53 0.64 11.21
C ARG A 95 -6.85 1.05 11.90
N GLU A 96 -7.72 1.74 11.18
CA GLU A 96 -9.05 2.12 11.70
C GLU A 96 -9.90 0.90 12.10
N MET A 97 -9.87 -0.17 11.30
CA MET A 97 -10.53 -1.43 11.64
C MET A 97 -9.97 -2.03 12.92
N LYS A 98 -8.64 -2.10 13.04
CA LYS A 98 -7.95 -2.64 14.21
C LYS A 98 -8.32 -1.87 15.48
N GLU A 99 -8.28 -0.54 15.44
CA GLU A 99 -8.67 0.32 16.55
C GLU A 99 -10.13 0.13 16.97
N ARG A 100 -11.05 -0.01 15.99
CA ARG A 100 -12.46 -0.27 16.27
C ARG A 100 -12.67 -1.62 16.92
N VAL A 101 -12.03 -2.67 16.43
CA VAL A 101 -12.10 -4.01 17.01
C VAL A 101 -11.49 -4.01 18.41
N GLN A 102 -10.35 -3.34 18.61
CA GLN A 102 -9.71 -3.22 19.91
C GLN A 102 -10.61 -2.50 20.95
N LYS A 103 -11.36 -1.49 20.54
CA LYS A 103 -12.37 -0.85 21.42
C LYS A 103 -13.51 -1.80 21.82
N MET A 104 -13.83 -2.79 21.00
CA MET A 104 -14.91 -3.75 21.23
C MET A 104 -14.49 -4.95 22.08
N ILE A 105 -13.28 -5.49 21.84
CA ILE A 105 -12.83 -6.75 22.44
C ILE A 105 -11.44 -6.67 23.11
N GLY A 106 -10.88 -5.46 23.24
CA GLY A 106 -9.58 -5.23 23.90
C GLY A 106 -8.38 -5.70 23.05
N ASP A 107 -7.23 -5.88 23.71
CA ASP A 107 -5.94 -6.18 23.08
C ASP A 107 -5.87 -7.52 22.33
N VAL A 108 -6.83 -8.38 22.52
CA VAL A 108 -7.00 -9.62 21.75
C VAL A 108 -7.03 -9.37 20.24
N ALA A 109 -7.52 -8.21 19.82
CA ALA A 109 -7.53 -7.75 18.44
C ALA A 109 -6.12 -7.72 17.81
N ASN A 110 -5.05 -7.56 18.60
CA ASN A 110 -3.67 -7.48 18.10
C ASN A 110 -3.17 -8.80 17.49
N SER A 111 -3.76 -9.93 17.87
CA SER A 111 -3.39 -11.26 17.37
C SER A 111 -4.18 -11.68 16.11
N VAL A 112 -5.08 -10.84 15.62
CA VAL A 112 -5.80 -11.07 14.35
C VAL A 112 -4.88 -10.75 13.16
N TRP A 113 -4.90 -11.58 12.13
CA TRP A 113 -4.27 -11.25 10.86
C TRP A 113 -5.11 -10.20 10.13
N LEU A 114 -4.87 -8.94 10.47
CA LEU A 114 -5.57 -7.80 9.90
C LEU A 114 -4.57 -6.89 9.19
N GLY A 115 -4.79 -6.63 7.91
CA GLY A 115 -3.91 -5.81 7.09
C GLY A 115 -4.40 -5.67 5.65
N THR A 116 -3.52 -5.14 4.78
CA THR A 116 -3.77 -5.12 3.34
C THR A 116 -3.38 -6.47 2.72
N PHE A 117 -3.84 -6.74 1.50
CA PHE A 117 -3.41 -7.94 0.75
C PHE A 117 -1.88 -8.04 0.70
N HIS A 118 -1.20 -6.95 0.37
CA HIS A 118 0.26 -6.93 0.29
C HIS A 118 0.90 -7.23 1.64
N SER A 119 0.45 -6.62 2.74
CA SER A 119 1.03 -6.86 4.07
C SER A 119 0.89 -8.32 4.52
N VAL A 120 -0.24 -8.96 4.22
CA VAL A 120 -0.47 -10.39 4.49
C VAL A 120 0.43 -11.25 3.60
N CYS A 121 0.52 -10.95 2.31
CA CYS A 121 1.35 -11.69 1.36
C CYS A 121 2.85 -11.55 1.65
N VAL A 122 3.31 -10.36 2.08
CA VAL A 122 4.71 -10.17 2.54
C VAL A 122 5.04 -11.11 3.71
N LYS A 123 4.14 -11.23 4.71
CA LYS A 123 4.35 -12.15 5.84
C LYS A 123 4.45 -13.61 5.38
N ILE A 124 3.58 -14.03 4.46
CA ILE A 124 3.64 -15.37 3.89
C ILE A 124 4.94 -15.56 3.10
N LEU A 125 5.28 -14.60 2.26
CA LEU A 125 6.47 -14.66 1.42
C LEU A 125 7.76 -14.68 2.24
N ARG A 126 7.89 -13.86 3.30
CA ARG A 126 9.06 -13.89 4.20
C ARG A 126 9.23 -15.24 4.89
N ASN A 127 8.12 -15.89 5.28
CA ASN A 127 8.15 -17.21 5.93
C ASN A 127 8.49 -18.37 4.97
N HIS A 128 8.42 -18.15 3.66
CA HIS A 128 8.58 -19.16 2.62
C HIS A 128 9.40 -18.65 1.42
N ALA A 129 10.25 -17.66 1.63
CA ALA A 129 10.99 -16.98 0.55
C ALA A 129 11.86 -17.94 -0.28
N GLU A 130 12.45 -18.92 0.37
CA GLU A 130 13.32 -19.92 -0.25
C GLU A 130 12.62 -20.77 -1.32
N LEU A 131 11.29 -20.96 -1.19
CA LEU A 131 10.50 -21.71 -2.17
C LEU A 131 10.35 -21.01 -3.53
N VAL A 132 10.69 -19.72 -3.59
CA VAL A 132 10.66 -18.90 -4.82
C VAL A 132 12.04 -18.33 -5.16
N GLY A 133 13.11 -18.84 -4.54
CA GLY A 133 14.49 -18.44 -4.82
C GLY A 133 14.91 -17.12 -4.19
N LEU A 134 14.20 -16.66 -3.17
CA LEU A 134 14.51 -15.44 -2.41
C LEU A 134 15.06 -15.77 -1.01
N HIS A 135 15.79 -14.85 -0.43
CA HIS A 135 16.07 -14.86 1.00
C HIS A 135 14.99 -14.09 1.76
N SER A 136 14.75 -14.43 3.03
CA SER A 136 13.69 -13.82 3.85
C SER A 136 13.84 -12.30 4.06
N ASN A 137 15.05 -11.77 3.92
CA ASN A 137 15.39 -10.34 4.03
C ASN A 137 15.30 -9.59 2.69
N PHE A 138 14.54 -10.09 1.72
CA PHE A 138 14.39 -9.43 0.42
C PHE A 138 13.91 -7.98 0.55
N THR A 139 14.32 -7.14 -0.40
CA THR A 139 13.93 -5.73 -0.50
C THR A 139 12.75 -5.54 -1.44
N ILE A 140 11.80 -4.68 -1.06
CA ILE A 140 10.67 -4.28 -1.90
C ILE A 140 11.06 -3.03 -2.69
N LEU A 141 11.03 -3.10 -4.02
CA LEU A 141 11.45 -2.00 -4.89
C LEU A 141 10.39 -0.92 -5.02
N SER A 142 10.83 0.34 -4.95
CA SER A 142 10.00 1.47 -5.34
C SER A 142 9.82 1.51 -6.87
N GLU A 143 8.79 2.22 -7.34
CA GLU A 143 8.52 2.36 -8.78
C GLU A 143 9.71 2.96 -9.56
N ASP A 144 10.43 3.93 -8.97
CA ASP A 144 11.61 4.52 -9.62
C ASP A 144 12.78 3.53 -9.69
N ASP A 145 12.97 2.69 -8.67
CA ASP A 145 14.00 1.66 -8.69
C ASP A 145 13.68 0.60 -9.75
N GLN A 146 12.40 0.20 -9.88
CA GLN A 146 11.94 -0.67 -10.95
C GLN A 146 12.21 -0.08 -12.33
N LYS A 147 11.92 1.22 -12.55
CA LYS A 147 12.24 1.93 -13.81
C LYS A 147 13.73 1.90 -14.13
N ARG A 148 14.59 2.07 -13.13
CA ARG A 148 16.04 1.99 -13.31
C ARG A 148 16.46 0.59 -13.72
N VAL A 149 15.95 -0.45 -13.08
CA VAL A 149 16.23 -1.84 -13.44
C VAL A 149 15.83 -2.12 -14.88
N ILE A 150 14.62 -1.73 -15.29
CA ILE A 150 14.18 -1.89 -16.70
C ILE A 150 15.10 -1.14 -17.66
N LYS A 151 15.47 0.10 -17.33
CA LYS A 151 16.36 0.90 -18.17
C LYS A 151 17.73 0.24 -18.33
N GLN A 152 18.34 -0.23 -17.26
CA GLN A 152 19.61 -0.96 -17.29
C GLN A 152 19.54 -2.23 -18.13
N ILE A 153 18.42 -2.96 -18.06
CA ILE A 153 18.19 -4.15 -18.89
C ILE A 153 18.04 -3.75 -20.36
N SER A 154 17.25 -2.73 -20.68
CA SER A 154 17.06 -2.24 -22.05
C SER A 154 18.38 -1.81 -22.69
N GLU A 155 19.23 -1.08 -21.96
CA GLU A 155 20.57 -0.67 -22.40
C GLU A 155 21.47 -1.89 -22.65
N ALA A 156 21.47 -2.87 -21.76
CA ALA A 156 22.29 -4.08 -21.88
C ALA A 156 21.86 -4.98 -23.06
N GLU A 157 20.57 -5.06 -23.34
CA GLU A 157 19.98 -5.85 -24.43
C GLU A 157 19.88 -5.06 -25.76
N GLY A 158 20.34 -3.81 -25.80
CA GLY A 158 20.30 -2.96 -27.00
C GLY A 158 18.88 -2.59 -27.44
N ILE A 159 17.93 -2.52 -26.51
CA ILE A 159 16.51 -2.20 -26.77
C ILE A 159 16.31 -0.69 -26.70
N ASP A 160 15.66 -0.12 -27.72
CA ASP A 160 15.42 1.32 -27.84
C ASP A 160 14.35 1.78 -26.82
N ASP A 161 14.75 2.60 -25.85
CA ASP A 161 13.89 3.18 -24.80
C ASP A 161 12.79 4.11 -25.37
N LYS A 162 12.97 4.65 -26.58
CA LYS A 162 11.93 5.45 -27.24
C LYS A 162 10.79 4.58 -27.75
N LYS A 163 11.11 3.38 -28.20
CA LYS A 163 10.13 2.40 -28.68
C LYS A 163 9.49 1.63 -27.52
N TYR A 164 10.26 1.37 -26.47
CA TYR A 164 9.83 0.66 -25.27
C TYR A 164 10.16 1.47 -24.02
N PRO A 165 9.42 2.55 -23.74
CA PRO A 165 9.68 3.38 -22.56
C PRO A 165 9.60 2.55 -21.27
N PRO A 166 10.55 2.68 -20.33
CA PRO A 166 10.58 1.89 -19.10
C PRO A 166 9.27 1.87 -18.33
N GLN A 167 8.56 3.00 -18.27
CA GLN A 167 7.25 3.07 -17.64
C GLN A 167 6.22 2.17 -18.32
N ALA A 168 6.14 2.22 -19.64
CA ALA A 168 5.17 1.41 -20.39
C ALA A 168 5.48 -0.10 -20.28
N VAL A 169 6.76 -0.46 -20.20
CA VAL A 169 7.19 -1.85 -19.95
C VAL A 169 6.74 -2.29 -18.56
N LEU A 170 6.98 -1.48 -17.53
CA LEU A 170 6.55 -1.78 -16.16
C LEU A 170 5.03 -1.89 -16.04
N ASP A 171 4.29 -0.97 -16.65
CA ASP A 171 2.82 -1.02 -16.65
C ASP A 171 2.30 -2.33 -17.26
N LYS A 172 2.98 -2.82 -18.30
CA LYS A 172 2.63 -4.10 -18.92
C LYS A 172 2.95 -5.29 -18.04
N ILE A 173 4.14 -5.30 -17.42
CA ILE A 173 4.57 -6.34 -16.46
C ILE A 173 3.62 -6.39 -15.26
N SER A 174 3.29 -5.24 -14.68
CA SER A 174 2.36 -5.14 -13.56
C SER A 174 0.99 -5.73 -13.89
N ARG A 175 0.44 -5.40 -15.07
CA ARG A 175 -0.84 -5.99 -15.54
C ARG A 175 -0.79 -7.51 -15.70
N TRP A 176 0.34 -8.06 -16.12
CA TRP A 176 0.52 -9.50 -16.19
C TRP A 176 0.55 -10.14 -14.80
N LYS A 177 1.27 -9.52 -13.86
CA LYS A 177 1.32 -9.97 -12.45
C LYS A 177 -0.04 -9.88 -11.77
N ASP A 178 -0.81 -8.82 -12.01
CA ASP A 178 -2.17 -8.65 -11.50
C ASP A 178 -3.14 -9.74 -12.01
N LYS A 179 -2.86 -10.30 -13.18
CA LYS A 179 -3.60 -11.43 -13.75
C LYS A 179 -3.08 -12.82 -13.32
N GLY A 180 -2.07 -12.86 -12.45
CA GLY A 180 -1.47 -14.13 -11.99
C GLY A 180 -0.64 -14.83 -13.06
N LEU A 181 -0.14 -14.08 -14.05
CA LEU A 181 0.65 -14.61 -15.16
C LEU A 181 2.14 -14.58 -14.80
N THR A 182 2.67 -15.76 -14.51
CA THR A 182 4.12 -16.00 -14.40
C THR A 182 4.77 -15.99 -15.77
N ILE A 183 6.11 -15.93 -15.82
CA ILE A 183 6.88 -16.00 -17.07
C ILE A 183 6.53 -17.25 -17.85
N ASP A 184 6.46 -18.42 -17.20
CA ASP A 184 6.15 -19.69 -17.85
C ASP A 184 4.74 -19.68 -18.49
N LYS A 185 3.76 -19.12 -17.79
CA LYS A 185 2.40 -18.96 -18.34
C LYS A 185 2.38 -18.02 -19.54
N ILE A 186 3.12 -16.92 -19.48
CA ILE A 186 3.20 -15.95 -20.57
C ILE A 186 3.89 -16.55 -21.79
N GLN A 187 4.97 -17.31 -21.61
CA GLN A 187 5.65 -17.98 -22.72
C GLN A 187 4.75 -19.01 -23.41
N ASN A 188 3.86 -19.64 -22.66
CA ASN A 188 2.89 -20.60 -23.22
C ASN A 188 1.70 -19.92 -23.92
N GLU A 189 1.26 -18.75 -23.45
CA GLU A 189 0.07 -18.06 -23.98
C GLU A 189 0.41 -17.03 -25.07
N TYR A 190 1.57 -16.42 -25.02
CA TYR A 190 1.99 -15.33 -25.90
C TYR A 190 3.23 -15.77 -26.71
N LYS A 191 3.25 -15.41 -27.99
CA LYS A 191 4.48 -15.55 -28.80
C LYS A 191 5.60 -14.72 -28.18
N GLU A 192 6.81 -15.24 -28.20
CA GLU A 192 7.99 -14.53 -27.75
C GLU A 192 8.14 -13.18 -28.49
N ASN A 193 8.24 -12.12 -27.70
CA ASN A 193 8.40 -10.76 -28.19
C ASN A 193 9.25 -9.95 -27.20
N VAL A 194 9.62 -8.72 -27.56
CA VAL A 194 10.47 -7.86 -26.76
C VAL A 194 9.96 -7.68 -25.33
N LEU A 195 8.64 -7.54 -25.12
CA LEU A 195 8.07 -7.32 -23.79
C LEU A 195 8.13 -8.59 -22.93
N THR A 196 7.90 -9.77 -23.50
CA THR A 196 8.03 -11.05 -22.77
C THR A 196 9.50 -11.34 -22.44
N HIS A 197 10.43 -10.98 -23.34
CA HIS A 197 11.87 -11.06 -23.09
C HIS A 197 12.29 -10.11 -21.95
N LEU A 198 11.86 -8.83 -22.00
CA LEU A 198 12.13 -7.87 -20.94
C LEU A 198 11.55 -8.32 -19.59
N TYR A 199 10.35 -8.88 -19.55
CA TYR A 199 9.77 -9.41 -18.32
C TYR A 199 10.62 -10.54 -17.73
N LYS A 200 11.09 -11.47 -18.57
CA LYS A 200 11.99 -12.55 -18.13
C LYS A 200 13.27 -11.99 -17.54
N LYS A 201 13.95 -11.09 -18.25
CA LYS A 201 15.19 -10.45 -17.78
C LYS A 201 14.99 -9.64 -16.51
N TYR A 202 13.86 -8.96 -16.40
CA TYR A 202 13.49 -8.21 -15.20
C TYR A 202 13.34 -9.14 -13.99
N GLN A 203 12.63 -10.26 -14.11
CA GLN A 203 12.49 -11.22 -13.01
C GLN A 203 13.81 -11.88 -12.63
N GLU A 204 14.62 -12.29 -13.62
CA GLU A 204 15.96 -12.82 -13.38
C GLU A 204 16.79 -11.81 -12.56
N ARG A 205 16.75 -10.54 -12.95
CA ARG A 205 17.50 -9.47 -12.27
C ARG A 205 16.99 -9.19 -10.86
N LEU A 206 15.68 -9.21 -10.63
CA LEU A 206 15.11 -9.05 -9.29
C LEU A 206 15.55 -10.17 -8.34
N LEU A 207 15.55 -11.41 -8.81
CA LEU A 207 16.02 -12.55 -8.01
C LEU A 207 17.51 -12.44 -7.67
N GLU A 208 18.37 -12.06 -8.64
CA GLU A 208 19.80 -11.82 -8.39
C GLU A 208 20.03 -10.76 -7.31
N LEU A 209 19.21 -9.71 -7.28
CA LEU A 209 19.30 -8.61 -6.32
C LEU A 209 18.59 -8.93 -4.99
N ASN A 210 18.00 -10.11 -4.84
CA ASN A 210 17.12 -10.45 -3.73
C ASN A 210 16.03 -9.38 -3.51
N CYS A 211 15.38 -8.97 -4.59
CA CYS A 211 14.36 -7.92 -4.60
C CYS A 211 13.03 -8.43 -5.16
N VAL A 212 11.96 -7.77 -4.77
CA VAL A 212 10.60 -7.97 -5.31
C VAL A 212 9.96 -6.63 -5.63
N ASP A 213 9.06 -6.58 -6.59
CA ASP A 213 8.14 -5.46 -6.76
C ASP A 213 6.77 -5.76 -6.09
N PHE A 214 5.85 -4.78 -6.14
CA PHE A 214 4.53 -4.95 -5.53
C PHE A 214 3.72 -6.09 -6.15
N GLY A 215 3.81 -6.29 -7.46
CA GLY A 215 3.13 -7.39 -8.15
C GLY A 215 3.71 -8.75 -7.75
N ASP A 216 5.02 -8.84 -7.53
CA ASP A 216 5.70 -10.06 -7.09
C ASP A 216 5.23 -10.53 -5.73
N ILE A 217 4.95 -9.62 -4.81
CA ILE A 217 4.48 -9.96 -3.46
C ILE A 217 3.23 -10.84 -3.53
N LEU A 218 2.27 -10.42 -4.36
CA LEU A 218 1.02 -11.16 -4.55
C LEU A 218 1.24 -12.43 -5.38
N LEU A 219 1.97 -12.31 -6.48
CA LEU A 219 2.21 -13.41 -7.43
C LEU A 219 3.01 -14.54 -6.80
N TYR A 220 4.07 -14.24 -6.05
CA TYR A 220 4.88 -15.25 -5.37
C TYR A 220 4.12 -15.90 -4.21
N ALA A 221 3.36 -15.11 -3.42
CA ALA A 221 2.51 -15.69 -2.39
C ALA A 221 1.49 -16.67 -2.98
N LEU A 222 0.85 -16.31 -4.11
CA LEU A 222 -0.06 -17.19 -4.84
C LEU A 222 0.66 -18.45 -5.36
N ASN A 223 1.85 -18.31 -5.96
CA ASN A 223 2.63 -19.43 -6.49
C ASN A 223 3.09 -20.39 -5.40
N ILE A 224 3.53 -19.89 -4.23
CA ILE A 224 3.87 -20.72 -3.08
C ILE A 224 2.69 -21.61 -2.69
N LEU A 225 1.49 -21.03 -2.60
CA LEU A 225 0.28 -21.78 -2.23
C LEU A 225 -0.14 -22.78 -3.31
N LEU A 226 0.04 -22.45 -4.59
CA LEU A 226 -0.31 -23.36 -5.71
C LEU A 226 0.67 -24.53 -5.84
N SER A 227 1.96 -24.29 -5.62
CA SER A 227 3.01 -25.27 -5.86
C SER A 227 3.34 -26.13 -4.64
N ASN A 228 2.92 -25.74 -3.42
CA ASN A 228 3.25 -26.42 -2.18
C ASN A 228 1.98 -26.75 -1.38
N PRO A 229 1.39 -27.93 -1.60
CA PRO A 229 0.13 -28.33 -0.95
C PRO A 229 0.18 -28.36 0.58
N ASP A 230 1.33 -28.65 1.18
CA ASP A 230 1.60 -28.63 2.63
C ASP A 230 1.52 -27.20 3.20
N VAL A 231 2.09 -26.23 2.50
CA VAL A 231 1.99 -24.81 2.86
C VAL A 231 0.54 -24.33 2.72
N LEU A 232 -0.14 -24.71 1.63
CA LEU A 232 -1.54 -24.39 1.43
C LEU A 232 -2.41 -24.95 2.56
N ASP A 233 -2.23 -26.24 2.92
CA ASP A 233 -2.99 -26.88 4.00
C ASP A 233 -2.75 -26.20 5.35
N LYS A 234 -1.51 -25.80 5.64
CA LYS A 234 -1.16 -25.02 6.84
C LYS A 234 -1.98 -23.75 6.96
N TYR A 235 -2.05 -22.92 5.90
CA TYR A 235 -2.80 -21.65 5.93
C TYR A 235 -4.31 -21.86 5.87
N GLN A 236 -4.82 -22.84 5.12
CA GLN A 236 -6.23 -23.21 5.11
C GLN A 236 -6.70 -23.74 6.48
N SER A 237 -5.84 -24.44 7.20
CA SER A 237 -6.12 -24.92 8.56
C SER A 237 -6.04 -23.80 9.58
N LYS A 238 -5.12 -22.86 9.41
CA LYS A 238 -4.95 -21.68 10.26
C LYS A 238 -6.13 -20.72 10.13
N PHE A 239 -6.50 -20.32 8.92
CA PHE A 239 -7.55 -19.32 8.69
C PHE A 239 -8.93 -19.97 8.62
N LYS A 240 -9.63 -19.95 9.75
CA LYS A 240 -11.00 -20.47 9.85
C LYS A 240 -12.05 -19.52 9.29
N TYR A 241 -11.79 -18.21 9.40
CA TYR A 241 -12.66 -17.14 8.91
C TYR A 241 -11.84 -16.12 8.13
N ILE A 242 -12.28 -15.82 6.93
CA ILE A 242 -11.66 -14.85 6.04
C ILE A 242 -12.68 -13.74 5.78
N MET A 243 -12.28 -12.49 5.98
CA MET A 243 -13.11 -11.31 5.75
C MET A 243 -12.40 -10.34 4.83
N VAL A 244 -13.10 -9.81 3.86
CA VAL A 244 -12.55 -8.94 2.82
C VAL A 244 -13.39 -7.67 2.72
N ASP A 245 -12.75 -6.51 2.84
CA ASP A 245 -13.36 -5.20 2.58
C ASP A 245 -13.03 -4.73 1.17
N GLU A 246 -13.89 -3.88 0.60
CA GLU A 246 -13.77 -3.32 -0.75
C GLU A 246 -13.49 -4.39 -1.83
N TYR A 247 -14.26 -5.48 -1.78
CA TYR A 247 -14.05 -6.66 -2.64
C TYR A 247 -14.10 -6.34 -4.15
N GLN A 248 -14.85 -5.31 -4.57
CA GLN A 248 -14.93 -4.83 -5.95
C GLN A 248 -13.58 -4.31 -6.49
N ASP A 249 -12.63 -3.97 -5.62
CA ASP A 249 -11.33 -3.42 -6.01
C ASP A 249 -10.22 -4.49 -6.09
N THR A 250 -10.60 -5.77 -5.97
CA THR A 250 -9.65 -6.88 -6.05
C THR A 250 -9.24 -7.19 -7.50
N ASN A 251 -7.94 -7.49 -7.69
CA ASN A 251 -7.44 -8.03 -8.96
C ASN A 251 -7.55 -9.57 -9.02
N VAL A 252 -7.23 -10.16 -10.18
CA VAL A 252 -7.33 -11.62 -10.37
C VAL A 252 -6.43 -12.39 -9.41
N THR A 253 -5.21 -11.92 -9.16
CA THR A 253 -4.26 -12.59 -8.26
C THR A 253 -4.78 -12.62 -6.81
N GLN A 254 -5.34 -11.51 -6.35
CA GLN A 254 -5.97 -11.42 -5.02
C GLN A 254 -7.21 -12.32 -4.92
N TYR A 255 -8.03 -12.33 -5.95
CA TYR A 255 -9.19 -13.23 -6.02
C TYR A 255 -8.75 -14.70 -5.94
N LEU A 256 -7.76 -15.12 -6.73
CA LEU A 256 -7.26 -16.50 -6.70
C LEU A 256 -6.66 -16.86 -5.34
N PHE A 257 -5.93 -15.94 -4.72
CA PHE A 257 -5.39 -16.10 -3.37
C PHE A 257 -6.49 -16.37 -2.33
N LEU A 258 -7.56 -15.56 -2.33
CA LEU A 258 -8.70 -15.76 -1.43
C LEU A 258 -9.41 -17.08 -1.70
N ARG A 259 -9.62 -17.39 -2.98
CA ARG A 259 -10.27 -18.63 -3.39
C ARG A 259 -9.53 -19.88 -2.91
N LEU A 260 -8.18 -19.88 -3.04
CA LEU A 260 -7.35 -20.98 -2.53
C LEU A 260 -7.46 -21.11 -1.01
N LEU A 261 -7.28 -20.04 -0.28
CA LEU A 261 -7.33 -20.08 1.18
C LEU A 261 -8.69 -20.50 1.74
N SER A 262 -9.78 -20.11 1.07
CA SER A 262 -11.14 -20.41 1.52
C SER A 262 -11.63 -21.82 1.17
N GLN A 263 -10.97 -22.58 0.29
CA GLN A 263 -11.46 -23.88 -0.22
C GLN A 263 -11.82 -24.89 0.87
N LYS A 264 -11.04 -24.99 1.93
CA LYS A 264 -11.20 -26.00 2.97
C LYS A 264 -12.39 -25.72 3.90
N ARG A 265 -12.59 -24.46 4.28
CA ARG A 265 -13.57 -24.05 5.30
C ARG A 265 -14.76 -23.28 4.72
N ARG A 266 -14.58 -22.62 3.59
CA ARG A 266 -15.57 -21.81 2.89
C ARG A 266 -16.17 -20.63 3.70
N ASN A 267 -15.65 -20.33 4.88
CA ASN A 267 -16.08 -19.19 5.70
C ASN A 267 -15.43 -17.90 5.19
N LEU A 268 -15.89 -17.46 4.02
CA LEU A 268 -15.44 -16.26 3.33
C LEU A 268 -16.55 -15.21 3.34
N CYS A 269 -16.30 -14.07 3.97
CA CYS A 269 -17.22 -12.94 3.97
C CYS A 269 -16.61 -11.78 3.18
N CYS A 270 -17.15 -11.50 2.00
CA CYS A 270 -16.73 -10.37 1.17
C CYS A 270 -17.74 -9.23 1.31
N VAL A 271 -17.24 -8.03 1.60
CA VAL A 271 -18.04 -6.80 1.62
C VAL A 271 -17.58 -5.91 0.49
N GLY A 272 -18.50 -5.40 -0.30
CA GLY A 272 -18.16 -4.56 -1.44
C GLY A 272 -19.33 -3.77 -1.99
N ASP A 273 -19.01 -2.90 -2.92
CA ASP A 273 -19.93 -2.03 -3.63
C ASP A 273 -19.57 -2.01 -5.11
N ASP A 274 -20.30 -2.76 -5.93
CA ASP A 274 -20.10 -2.80 -7.38
C ASP A 274 -20.19 -1.41 -8.03
N ASP A 275 -20.99 -0.50 -7.44
CA ASP A 275 -21.11 0.89 -7.91
C ASP A 275 -19.89 1.77 -7.57
N GLN A 276 -18.98 1.32 -6.72
CA GLN A 276 -17.75 2.02 -6.33
C GLN A 276 -16.47 1.44 -6.95
N SER A 277 -16.58 0.57 -7.96
CA SER A 277 -15.41 0.01 -8.66
C SER A 277 -14.75 1.06 -9.55
N ILE A 278 -13.78 1.81 -9.00
CA ILE A 278 -13.07 2.89 -9.69
C ILE A 278 -11.56 2.62 -9.87
N TYR A 279 -11.08 1.42 -9.56
CA TYR A 279 -9.67 1.04 -9.63
C TYR A 279 -9.33 0.06 -10.76
N SER A 280 -10.17 -0.02 -11.83
CA SER A 280 -9.88 -0.86 -13.00
C SER A 280 -8.53 -0.52 -13.67
N TRP A 281 -8.14 0.76 -13.66
CA TRP A 281 -6.84 1.21 -14.14
C TRP A 281 -5.65 0.69 -13.32
N ARG A 282 -5.89 0.18 -12.10
CA ARG A 282 -4.94 -0.53 -11.23
C ARG A 282 -5.09 -2.05 -11.27
N GLY A 283 -5.76 -2.60 -12.26
CA GLY A 283 -5.96 -4.04 -12.41
C GLY A 283 -7.12 -4.62 -11.60
N ALA A 284 -7.95 -3.79 -10.95
CA ALA A 284 -9.17 -4.28 -10.31
C ALA A 284 -10.14 -4.83 -11.35
N GLU A 285 -10.76 -5.98 -11.03
CA GLU A 285 -11.69 -6.71 -11.91
C GLU A 285 -13.05 -6.79 -11.24
N ILE A 286 -14.00 -5.98 -11.71
CA ILE A 286 -15.38 -5.94 -11.17
C ILE A 286 -16.07 -7.31 -11.28
N GLU A 287 -15.72 -8.13 -12.25
CA GLU A 287 -16.24 -9.48 -12.42
C GLU A 287 -16.05 -10.34 -11.17
N ASN A 288 -15.06 -10.06 -10.35
CA ASN A 288 -14.84 -10.82 -9.10
C ASN A 288 -16.04 -10.73 -8.16
N ILE A 289 -16.64 -9.55 -7.99
CA ILE A 289 -17.84 -9.39 -7.17
C ILE A 289 -19.09 -9.85 -7.92
N LEU A 290 -19.18 -9.60 -9.22
CA LEU A 290 -20.37 -9.96 -10.03
C LEU A 290 -20.56 -11.47 -10.16
N ARG A 291 -19.48 -12.26 -10.15
CA ARG A 291 -19.53 -13.72 -10.27
C ARG A 291 -19.49 -14.48 -8.93
N PHE A 292 -19.48 -13.78 -7.78
CA PHE A 292 -19.34 -14.41 -6.46
C PHE A 292 -20.34 -15.56 -6.24
N GLU A 293 -21.62 -15.37 -6.55
CA GLU A 293 -22.66 -16.40 -6.41
C GLU A 293 -22.45 -17.58 -7.35
N LYS A 294 -21.78 -17.38 -8.52
CA LYS A 294 -21.45 -18.46 -9.45
C LYS A 294 -20.27 -19.28 -8.95
N ASP A 295 -19.30 -18.62 -8.32
CA ASP A 295 -18.10 -19.25 -7.78
C ASP A 295 -18.39 -20.00 -6.47
N PHE A 296 -19.39 -19.53 -5.73
CA PHE A 296 -19.85 -20.09 -4.46
C PHE A 296 -21.38 -20.33 -4.52
N ASN A 297 -21.79 -21.50 -5.02
CA ASN A 297 -23.20 -21.83 -5.27
C ASN A 297 -24.11 -21.81 -4.02
N ASP A 298 -23.52 -21.89 -2.83
CA ASP A 298 -24.18 -21.80 -1.51
C ASP A 298 -24.00 -20.42 -0.85
N ALA A 299 -23.54 -19.42 -1.60
CA ALA A 299 -23.34 -18.08 -1.08
C ALA A 299 -24.65 -17.42 -0.64
N GLN A 300 -24.59 -16.73 0.49
CA GLN A 300 -25.66 -15.86 0.94
C GLN A 300 -25.33 -14.41 0.59
N THR A 301 -26.21 -13.77 -0.18
CA THR A 301 -26.07 -12.35 -0.53
C THR A 301 -26.97 -11.49 0.33
N ILE A 302 -26.37 -10.60 1.12
CA ILE A 302 -27.06 -9.68 2.03
C ILE A 302 -26.88 -8.25 1.50
N ARG A 303 -27.97 -7.49 1.34
CA ARG A 303 -27.93 -6.12 0.81
C ARG A 303 -28.07 -5.10 1.94
N LEU A 304 -27.12 -4.16 2.02
CA LEU A 304 -27.18 -3.03 2.94
C LEU A 304 -27.57 -1.77 2.15
N GLU A 305 -28.81 -1.35 2.29
CA GLU A 305 -29.38 -0.24 1.52
C GLU A 305 -29.69 1.00 2.37
N ARG A 306 -29.65 0.90 3.71
CA ARG A 306 -29.88 2.02 4.61
C ARG A 306 -28.63 2.87 4.75
N ASN A 307 -28.69 4.09 4.22
CA ASN A 307 -27.57 5.04 4.25
C ASN A 307 -27.66 5.96 5.47
N TYR A 308 -26.56 6.08 6.21
CA TYR A 308 -26.45 6.90 7.43
C TYR A 308 -25.61 8.18 7.21
N ARG A 309 -25.06 8.36 6.02
CA ARG A 309 -24.10 9.43 5.71
C ARG A 309 -24.73 10.63 5.02
N SER A 310 -25.56 10.38 4.01
CA SER A 310 -25.96 11.38 3.02
C SER A 310 -27.45 11.69 3.10
N THR A 311 -27.79 12.94 2.74
CA THR A 311 -29.18 13.39 2.62
C THR A 311 -29.90 12.79 1.40
N ALA A 312 -31.21 12.87 1.37
CA ALA A 312 -32.04 12.31 0.29
C ALA A 312 -31.68 12.86 -1.10
N ASN A 313 -31.40 14.17 -1.21
CA ASN A 313 -31.03 14.79 -2.49
C ASN A 313 -29.69 14.25 -3.05
N ILE A 314 -28.70 14.05 -2.17
CA ILE A 314 -27.41 13.47 -2.56
C ILE A 314 -27.61 12.02 -3.04
N LEU A 315 -28.37 11.23 -2.31
CA LEU A 315 -28.65 9.84 -2.67
C LEU A 315 -29.45 9.72 -3.97
N ALA A 316 -30.44 10.59 -4.17
CA ALA A 316 -31.22 10.62 -5.40
C ALA A 316 -30.35 10.95 -6.62
N ALA A 317 -29.49 11.98 -6.51
CA ALA A 317 -28.57 12.36 -7.58
C ALA A 317 -27.55 11.23 -7.88
N ALA A 318 -26.95 10.63 -6.85
CA ALA A 318 -26.02 9.52 -7.01
C ALA A 318 -26.70 8.29 -7.62
N SER A 319 -27.92 7.94 -7.17
CA SER A 319 -28.68 6.83 -7.72
C SER A 319 -29.10 7.05 -9.17
N CYS A 320 -29.47 8.27 -9.53
CA CYS A 320 -29.78 8.64 -10.90
C CYS A 320 -28.53 8.50 -11.80
N LEU A 321 -27.37 9.02 -11.36
CA LEU A 321 -26.13 8.92 -12.11
C LEU A 321 -25.73 7.46 -12.35
N ILE A 322 -25.69 6.65 -11.29
CA ILE A 322 -25.22 5.27 -11.38
C ILE A 322 -26.20 4.35 -12.12
N SER A 323 -27.46 4.71 -12.24
CA SER A 323 -28.46 3.93 -12.98
C SER A 323 -28.17 3.82 -14.49
N HIS A 324 -27.26 4.66 -15.02
CA HIS A 324 -26.80 4.61 -16.40
C HIS A 324 -25.74 3.52 -16.65
N ASN A 325 -25.20 2.91 -15.60
CA ASN A 325 -24.24 1.81 -15.73
C ASN A 325 -24.99 0.49 -15.89
N ASP A 326 -24.60 -0.31 -16.91
CA ASP A 326 -25.10 -1.66 -17.14
C ASP A 326 -24.39 -2.70 -16.26
N GLY A 327 -25.02 -3.87 -16.08
CA GLY A 327 -24.40 -5.03 -15.41
C GLY A 327 -24.29 -4.95 -13.89
N ARG A 328 -25.01 -4.04 -13.25
CA ARG A 328 -25.06 -3.86 -11.78
C ARG A 328 -25.79 -5.00 -11.08
N LEU A 329 -25.35 -5.34 -9.85
CA LEU A 329 -26.05 -6.30 -8.98
C LEU A 329 -27.37 -5.76 -8.40
N GLY A 330 -27.63 -4.47 -8.57
CA GLY A 330 -28.87 -3.79 -8.19
C GLY A 330 -29.02 -3.59 -6.69
N LYS A 331 -28.99 -2.33 -6.27
CA LYS A 331 -29.33 -1.87 -4.92
C LYS A 331 -29.88 -0.46 -4.99
N THR A 332 -30.71 -0.10 -4.03
CA THR A 332 -31.31 1.24 -3.94
C THR A 332 -31.03 1.82 -2.57
N LEU A 333 -30.21 2.86 -2.51
CA LEU A 333 -29.88 3.51 -1.25
C LEU A 333 -31.04 4.39 -0.75
N LYS A 334 -31.38 4.24 0.52
CA LYS A 334 -32.41 5.03 1.22
C LYS A 334 -31.81 5.64 2.47
N VAL A 335 -32.22 6.85 2.82
CA VAL A 335 -31.83 7.46 4.09
C VAL A 335 -32.32 6.58 5.23
N ALA A 336 -31.42 6.25 6.16
CA ALA A 336 -31.78 5.44 7.32
C ALA A 336 -32.68 6.23 8.28
N GLU A 337 -33.70 5.58 8.81
CA GLU A 337 -34.52 6.14 9.86
C GLU A 337 -33.66 6.51 11.08
N ASN A 338 -33.96 7.64 11.71
CA ASN A 338 -33.19 8.16 12.86
C ASN A 338 -31.71 8.49 12.60
N SER A 339 -31.32 8.65 11.34
CA SER A 339 -29.99 9.16 11.02
C SER A 339 -29.93 10.68 11.12
N PRO A 340 -28.77 11.28 11.45
CA PRO A 340 -28.61 12.73 11.39
C PRO A 340 -28.98 13.31 10.02
N ALA A 341 -28.73 12.55 8.94
CA ALA A 341 -29.06 12.94 7.58
C ALA A 341 -30.57 13.05 7.29
N GLN A 342 -31.42 12.38 8.08
CA GLN A 342 -32.88 12.47 7.95
C GLN A 342 -33.42 13.82 8.42
N ASN A 343 -32.79 14.41 9.44
CA ASN A 343 -33.18 15.67 10.04
C ASN A 343 -32.47 16.89 9.43
N CYS A 344 -31.58 16.69 8.47
CA CYS A 344 -30.95 17.79 7.75
C CYS A 344 -31.92 18.44 6.76
N ASP A 345 -31.87 19.75 6.64
CA ASP A 345 -32.55 20.50 5.59
C ASP A 345 -32.24 19.86 4.23
N ASN A 346 -33.29 19.65 3.45
CA ASN A 346 -33.20 19.02 2.13
C ASN A 346 -32.60 20.01 1.10
N THR A 347 -31.38 20.49 1.39
CA THR A 347 -30.66 21.47 0.58
C THR A 347 -30.36 20.88 -0.80
N LYS A 348 -30.64 21.66 -1.83
CA LYS A 348 -30.40 21.28 -3.22
C LYS A 348 -28.91 21.31 -3.54
N ILE A 349 -28.47 20.38 -4.39
CA ILE A 349 -27.13 20.38 -4.97
C ILE A 349 -27.01 21.60 -5.88
N LYS A 350 -25.96 22.40 -5.70
CA LYS A 350 -25.61 23.52 -6.57
C LYS A 350 -24.63 23.06 -7.63
N VAL A 351 -24.90 23.39 -8.88
CA VAL A 351 -23.97 23.19 -10.00
C VAL A 351 -23.47 24.56 -10.43
N VAL A 352 -22.16 24.76 -10.39
CA VAL A 352 -21.52 26.03 -10.69
C VAL A 352 -20.53 25.83 -11.82
N SER A 353 -20.54 26.70 -12.82
CA SER A 353 -19.56 26.70 -13.91
C SER A 353 -18.67 27.93 -13.75
N ASN A 354 -17.36 27.73 -13.82
CA ASN A 354 -16.35 28.78 -13.77
C ASN A 354 -15.56 28.81 -15.08
N TYR A 355 -14.91 29.92 -15.41
CA TYR A 355 -14.16 30.08 -16.66
C TYR A 355 -12.81 29.32 -16.65
N ASN A 356 -12.17 29.25 -15.48
CA ASN A 356 -10.88 28.62 -15.28
C ASN A 356 -10.72 28.14 -13.83
N GLY A 357 -9.60 27.46 -13.52
CA GLY A 357 -9.32 26.94 -12.19
C GLY A 357 -9.11 28.03 -11.13
N GLU A 358 -8.59 29.21 -11.51
CA GLU A 358 -8.43 30.34 -10.59
C GLU A 358 -9.78 30.90 -10.14
N ASP A 359 -10.72 31.05 -11.07
CA ASP A 359 -12.08 31.50 -10.76
C ASP A 359 -12.83 30.47 -9.92
N GLU A 360 -12.60 29.15 -10.18
CA GLU A 360 -13.13 28.05 -9.37
C GLU A 360 -12.61 28.14 -7.94
N ALA A 361 -11.28 28.30 -7.76
CA ALA A 361 -10.67 28.43 -6.43
C ALA A 361 -11.17 29.67 -5.68
N ARG A 362 -11.35 30.80 -6.37
CA ARG A 362 -11.93 32.00 -5.79
C ARG A 362 -13.36 31.79 -5.33
N TYR A 363 -14.18 31.14 -6.16
CA TYR A 363 -15.55 30.81 -5.79
C TYR A 363 -15.61 29.91 -4.55
N VAL A 364 -14.71 28.92 -4.45
CA VAL A 364 -14.62 28.05 -3.28
C VAL A 364 -14.26 28.82 -2.02
N VAL A 365 -13.30 29.75 -2.09
CA VAL A 365 -12.94 30.63 -0.96
C VAL A 365 -14.14 31.46 -0.51
N ASP A 366 -14.88 32.07 -1.46
CA ASP A 366 -16.10 32.85 -1.15
C ASP A 366 -17.16 31.98 -0.45
N GLN A 367 -17.29 30.69 -0.84
CA GLN A 367 -18.20 29.77 -0.17
C GLN A 367 -17.70 29.37 1.23
N ILE A 368 -16.42 29.16 1.42
CA ILE A 368 -15.80 28.89 2.74
C ILE A 368 -16.11 30.08 3.67
N ASP A 369 -15.83 31.29 3.23
CA ASP A 369 -16.12 32.52 4.00
C ASP A 369 -17.60 32.66 4.35
N TYR A 370 -18.48 32.39 3.38
CA TYR A 370 -19.92 32.42 3.60
C TYR A 370 -20.33 31.45 4.70
N HIS A 371 -19.84 30.20 4.66
CA HIS A 371 -20.19 29.18 5.65
C HIS A 371 -19.60 29.49 7.04
N LEU A 372 -18.37 30.01 7.11
CA LEU A 372 -17.77 30.46 8.36
C LEU A 372 -18.60 31.56 9.05
N ARG A 373 -19.04 32.56 8.28
CA ARG A 373 -19.92 33.65 8.80
C ARG A 373 -21.28 33.13 9.29
N ASN A 374 -21.72 31.97 8.77
CA ASN A 374 -22.93 31.29 9.21
C ASN A 374 -22.69 30.22 10.30
N GLY A 375 -21.49 30.21 10.93
CA GLY A 375 -21.20 29.41 12.12
C GLY A 375 -20.60 28.03 11.85
N ALA A 376 -20.27 27.67 10.60
CA ALA A 376 -19.51 26.47 10.29
C ALA A 376 -18.04 26.62 10.68
N GLN A 377 -17.33 25.53 10.85
CA GLN A 377 -15.89 25.50 11.10
C GLN A 377 -15.14 24.98 9.87
N TYR A 378 -13.86 25.30 9.74
CA TYR A 378 -13.01 24.75 8.66
C TYR A 378 -13.03 23.21 8.61
N ALA A 379 -13.08 22.56 9.77
CA ALA A 379 -13.16 21.10 9.89
C ALA A 379 -14.44 20.49 9.32
N ASP A 380 -15.50 21.28 9.12
CA ASP A 380 -16.78 20.83 8.57
C ASP A 380 -16.80 20.87 7.03
N MET A 381 -15.74 21.39 6.40
CA MET A 381 -15.67 21.63 4.97
C MET A 381 -14.60 20.77 4.30
N ALA A 382 -14.87 20.30 3.09
CA ALA A 382 -13.90 19.57 2.27
C ALA A 382 -14.06 19.92 0.80
N VAL A 383 -12.93 20.01 0.10
CA VAL A 383 -12.86 20.14 -1.36
C VAL A 383 -12.38 18.82 -1.94
N LEU A 384 -13.18 18.20 -2.80
CA LEU A 384 -12.83 16.95 -3.47
C LEU A 384 -12.36 17.23 -4.90
N VAL A 385 -11.20 16.69 -5.26
CA VAL A 385 -10.60 16.81 -6.59
C VAL A 385 -10.40 15.43 -7.22
N ARG A 386 -10.44 15.36 -8.55
CA ARG A 386 -10.24 14.09 -9.26
C ARG A 386 -8.78 13.67 -9.30
N THR A 387 -7.86 14.62 -9.37
CA THR A 387 -6.41 14.38 -9.50
C THR A 387 -5.62 15.39 -8.67
N ALA A 388 -4.46 14.97 -8.18
CA ALA A 388 -3.63 15.81 -7.30
C ALA A 388 -3.19 17.12 -7.94
N PHE A 389 -3.00 17.20 -9.27
CA PHE A 389 -2.60 18.46 -9.90
C PHE A 389 -3.65 19.58 -9.79
N GLN A 390 -4.92 19.22 -9.60
CA GLN A 390 -6.01 20.18 -9.42
C GLN A 390 -5.97 20.88 -8.06
N THR A 391 -5.20 20.37 -7.08
CA THR A 391 -5.10 21.02 -5.76
C THR A 391 -4.36 22.35 -5.81
N ARG A 392 -3.49 22.53 -6.81
CA ARG A 392 -2.56 23.67 -6.87
C ARG A 392 -3.26 25.02 -6.80
N GLU A 393 -4.27 25.26 -7.63
CA GLU A 393 -5.01 26.52 -7.65
C GLU A 393 -5.72 26.80 -6.32
N PHE A 394 -6.25 25.74 -5.68
CA PHE A 394 -6.86 25.85 -4.35
C PHE A 394 -5.81 26.15 -3.28
N GLU A 395 -4.67 25.46 -3.28
CA GLU A 395 -3.60 25.67 -2.31
C GLU A 395 -3.02 27.09 -2.41
N GLU A 396 -2.70 27.56 -3.65
CA GLU A 396 -2.22 28.92 -3.87
C GLU A 396 -3.22 29.96 -3.33
N LYS A 397 -4.52 29.76 -3.54
CA LYS A 397 -5.55 30.68 -3.07
C LYS A 397 -5.75 30.60 -1.56
N PHE A 398 -5.75 29.40 -0.97
CA PHE A 398 -5.87 29.22 0.48
C PHE A 398 -4.70 29.85 1.24
N ILE A 399 -3.47 29.74 0.72
CA ILE A 399 -2.28 30.40 1.28
C ILE A 399 -2.44 31.93 1.22
N ALA A 400 -2.87 32.48 0.07
CA ALA A 400 -3.05 33.91 -0.11
C ALA A 400 -4.10 34.51 0.85
N GLU A 401 -5.15 33.75 1.17
CA GLU A 401 -6.25 34.18 2.05
C GLU A 401 -6.06 33.67 3.51
N ALA A 402 -4.89 33.08 3.84
CA ALA A 402 -4.57 32.51 5.15
C ALA A 402 -5.61 31.49 5.67
N ILE A 403 -6.20 30.70 4.77
CA ILE A 403 -7.15 29.62 5.10
C ILE A 403 -6.34 28.37 5.51
N PRO A 404 -6.53 27.82 6.72
CA PRO A 404 -5.87 26.59 7.13
C PRO A 404 -6.45 25.40 6.35
N TYR A 405 -5.60 24.57 5.76
CA TYR A 405 -6.01 23.40 4.99
C TYR A 405 -5.06 22.22 5.18
N GLN A 406 -5.52 21.03 4.86
CA GLN A 406 -4.72 19.82 4.79
C GLN A 406 -5.02 19.07 3.49
N VAL A 407 -3.97 18.74 2.71
CA VAL A 407 -4.10 17.91 1.52
C VAL A 407 -4.07 16.44 1.92
N ILE A 408 -5.17 15.73 1.64
CA ILE A 408 -5.27 14.30 1.89
C ILE A 408 -4.91 13.56 0.59
N GLY A 409 -3.92 12.65 0.66
CA GLY A 409 -3.46 11.87 -0.51
C GLY A 409 -2.35 12.54 -1.33
N GLY A 410 -1.71 13.57 -0.81
CA GLY A 410 -0.44 14.11 -1.34
C GLY A 410 0.70 13.09 -1.29
N PRO A 411 1.90 13.40 -1.83
CA PRO A 411 3.05 12.50 -1.77
C PRO A 411 3.27 12.02 -0.34
N LYS A 412 3.29 10.71 -0.16
CA LYS A 412 3.48 10.15 1.18
C LYS A 412 4.86 10.54 1.70
N PHE A 413 4.97 10.72 3.02
CA PHE A 413 6.20 11.10 3.70
C PHE A 413 7.41 10.28 3.21
N TYR A 414 7.28 8.96 3.17
CA TYR A 414 8.34 8.05 2.74
C TYR A 414 8.62 8.04 1.22
N GLU A 415 7.77 8.66 0.40
CA GLU A 415 7.97 8.81 -1.04
C GLU A 415 8.77 10.07 -1.39
N ARG A 416 8.96 10.98 -0.43
CA ARG A 416 9.73 12.21 -0.61
C ARG A 416 11.20 11.90 -0.88
N ALA A 417 11.79 12.65 -1.80
CA ALA A 417 13.14 12.39 -2.30
C ALA A 417 14.20 12.37 -1.18
N GLU A 418 14.13 13.32 -0.25
CA GLU A 418 15.04 13.44 0.90
C GLU A 418 14.91 12.26 1.86
N ILE A 419 13.71 11.77 2.07
CA ILE A 419 13.45 10.61 2.94
C ILE A 419 14.00 9.34 2.28
N ARG A 420 13.74 9.16 0.99
CA ARG A 420 14.28 8.02 0.22
C ARG A 420 15.79 8.00 0.16
N ASP A 421 16.43 9.17 0.07
CA ASP A 421 17.89 9.29 0.11
C ASP A 421 18.43 8.91 1.49
N ALA A 422 17.82 9.41 2.58
CA ALA A 422 18.19 9.04 3.95
C ALA A 422 18.05 7.53 4.19
N LEU A 423 16.93 6.96 3.83
CA LEU A 423 16.69 5.52 3.95
C LEU A 423 17.67 4.68 3.14
N ALA A 424 18.09 5.15 1.97
CA ALA A 424 19.12 4.46 1.18
C ALA A 424 20.46 4.39 1.92
N TYR A 425 20.85 5.42 2.66
CA TYR A 425 22.02 5.35 3.55
C TYR A 425 21.85 4.27 4.62
N PHE A 426 20.71 4.24 5.30
CA PHE A 426 20.43 3.26 6.37
C PHE A 426 20.38 1.82 5.82
N ARG A 427 19.80 1.63 4.64
CA ARG A 427 19.77 0.33 3.96
C ARG A 427 21.17 -0.19 3.64
N VAL A 428 22.07 0.64 3.12
CA VAL A 428 23.45 0.24 2.82
C VAL A 428 24.24 -0.09 4.09
N ILE A 429 23.96 0.55 5.23
CA ILE A 429 24.56 0.17 6.52
C ILE A 429 24.16 -1.25 6.89
N LEU A 430 22.85 -1.57 6.81
CA LEU A 430 22.29 -2.86 7.18
C LEU A 430 22.57 -3.96 6.14
N GLN A 431 22.59 -3.59 4.87
CA GLN A 431 22.73 -4.51 3.74
C GLN A 431 23.74 -3.96 2.72
N PRO A 432 25.06 -4.25 2.88
CA PRO A 432 26.10 -3.78 1.94
C PRO A 432 25.94 -4.28 0.51
N HIS A 433 25.08 -5.26 0.30
CA HIS A 433 24.79 -5.82 -1.02
C HIS A 433 23.59 -5.15 -1.73
N ASP A 434 23.01 -4.11 -1.14
CA ASP A 434 21.92 -3.34 -1.75
C ASP A 434 22.47 -2.33 -2.76
N ASP A 435 22.73 -2.81 -3.97
CA ASP A 435 23.32 -2.02 -5.05
C ASP A 435 22.45 -0.83 -5.45
N LEU A 436 21.12 -0.97 -5.39
CA LEU A 436 20.21 0.12 -5.75
C LEU A 436 20.24 1.26 -4.73
N ALA A 437 20.30 0.92 -3.44
CA ALA A 437 20.45 1.91 -2.38
C ALA A 437 21.83 2.58 -2.48
N PHE A 438 22.89 1.82 -2.73
CA PHE A 438 24.24 2.35 -2.89
C PHE A 438 24.37 3.26 -4.13
N GLU A 439 23.85 2.86 -5.28
CA GLU A 439 23.81 3.68 -6.50
C GLU A 439 23.08 5.00 -6.28
N ARG A 440 21.99 4.98 -5.48
CA ARG A 440 21.21 6.18 -5.18
C ARG A 440 22.03 7.23 -4.43
N ILE A 441 22.86 6.81 -3.49
CA ILE A 441 23.56 7.71 -2.56
C ILE A 441 25.02 7.97 -2.89
N ILE A 442 25.64 7.17 -3.75
CA ILE A 442 27.07 7.25 -4.04
C ILE A 442 27.54 8.66 -4.45
N ASN A 443 26.67 9.42 -5.13
CA ASN A 443 26.93 10.81 -5.53
C ASN A 443 25.91 11.82 -4.97
N LYS A 444 25.31 11.50 -3.84
CA LYS A 444 24.43 12.39 -3.08
C LYS A 444 24.85 12.43 -1.61
N PRO A 445 25.42 13.54 -1.14
CA PRO A 445 25.81 14.80 -1.84
C PRO A 445 26.77 14.56 -3.00
N ALA A 446 26.95 15.58 -3.85
CA ALA A 446 27.82 15.51 -5.02
C ALA A 446 29.28 15.23 -4.60
N ARG A 447 29.80 14.06 -4.98
CA ARG A 447 31.15 13.58 -4.64
C ARG A 447 32.10 13.57 -5.84
N GLY A 448 31.68 14.20 -6.96
CA GLY A 448 32.50 14.24 -8.19
C GLY A 448 32.54 12.89 -8.94
N ILE A 449 31.56 12.03 -8.68
CA ILE A 449 31.44 10.71 -9.30
C ILE A 449 30.46 10.86 -10.47
N GLY A 450 30.98 10.92 -11.69
CA GLY A 450 30.18 11.03 -12.90
C GLY A 450 29.59 9.70 -13.35
N ALA A 451 28.64 9.76 -14.30
CA ALA A 451 27.95 8.57 -14.84
C ALA A 451 28.93 7.49 -15.34
N LYS A 452 30.03 7.88 -16.01
CA LYS A 452 31.09 6.94 -16.49
C LYS A 452 31.79 6.19 -15.34
N SER A 453 31.95 6.82 -14.17
CA SER A 453 32.54 6.16 -13.02
C SER A 453 31.58 5.18 -12.39
N ILE A 454 30.31 5.52 -12.33
CA ILE A 454 29.23 4.62 -11.87
C ILE A 454 29.13 3.40 -12.78
N GLU A 455 29.16 3.62 -14.11
CA GLU A 455 29.14 2.53 -15.09
C GLU A 455 30.33 1.57 -14.93
N LYS A 456 31.54 2.09 -14.70
CA LYS A 456 32.71 1.26 -14.40
C LYS A 456 32.56 0.43 -13.13
N ILE A 457 31.99 1.03 -12.06
CA ILE A 457 31.72 0.31 -10.81
C ILE A 457 30.70 -0.81 -11.06
N GLN A 458 29.63 -0.53 -11.81
CA GLN A 458 28.64 -1.54 -12.19
C GLN A 458 29.25 -2.68 -13.03
N GLN A 459 30.15 -2.36 -13.98
CA GLN A 459 30.82 -3.37 -14.78
C GLN A 459 31.72 -4.26 -13.92
N GLU A 460 32.49 -3.65 -13.00
CA GLU A 460 33.35 -4.40 -12.07
C GLU A 460 32.55 -5.29 -11.14
N ALA A 461 31.41 -4.78 -10.61
CA ALA A 461 30.50 -5.53 -9.77
C ALA A 461 29.94 -6.75 -10.51
N ARG A 462 29.46 -6.58 -11.75
CA ARG A 462 28.95 -7.67 -12.59
C ARG A 462 30.02 -8.70 -12.93
N PHE A 463 31.21 -8.25 -13.34
CA PHE A 463 32.31 -9.14 -13.70
C PHE A 463 32.80 -9.96 -12.50
N GLY A 464 32.90 -9.32 -11.33
CA GLY A 464 33.32 -9.96 -10.09
C GLY A 464 32.23 -10.74 -9.38
N GLN A 465 30.97 -10.67 -9.81
CA GLN A 465 29.80 -11.19 -9.09
C GLN A 465 29.76 -10.72 -7.62
N ILE A 466 30.09 -9.46 -7.39
CA ILE A 466 30.13 -8.79 -6.09
C ILE A 466 29.19 -7.57 -6.10
N SER A 467 28.87 -7.03 -4.93
CA SER A 467 28.06 -5.81 -4.85
C SER A 467 28.86 -4.58 -5.33
N MET A 468 28.13 -3.53 -5.73
CA MET A 468 28.75 -2.24 -6.10
C MET A 468 29.59 -1.67 -4.95
N TYR A 469 29.18 -1.86 -3.71
CA TYR A 469 29.95 -1.47 -2.52
C TYR A 469 31.31 -2.17 -2.50
N MET A 470 31.34 -3.50 -2.62
CA MET A 470 32.56 -4.29 -2.67
C MET A 470 33.40 -3.99 -3.91
N ALA A 471 32.77 -3.70 -5.05
CA ALA A 471 33.46 -3.28 -6.25
C ALA A 471 34.23 -1.96 -6.04
N VAL A 472 33.63 -0.98 -5.33
CA VAL A 472 34.29 0.27 -4.96
C VAL A 472 35.47 0.02 -4.04
N GLU A 473 35.34 -0.83 -3.02
CA GLU A 473 36.46 -1.21 -2.13
C GLU A 473 37.61 -1.81 -2.92
N LYS A 474 37.34 -2.77 -3.80
CA LYS A 474 38.33 -3.39 -4.67
C LYS A 474 39.03 -2.37 -5.58
N MET A 475 38.25 -1.55 -6.28
CA MET A 475 38.78 -0.53 -7.20
C MET A 475 39.58 0.55 -6.47
N LEU A 476 39.26 0.89 -5.23
CA LEU A 476 40.05 1.77 -4.38
C LEU A 476 41.40 1.13 -4.00
N ALA A 477 41.40 -0.14 -3.60
CA ALA A 477 42.60 -0.91 -3.27
C ALA A 477 43.53 -1.04 -4.49
N GLU A 478 42.96 -1.23 -5.67
CA GLU A 478 43.70 -1.33 -6.95
C GLU A 478 44.09 0.05 -7.55
N ASN A 479 43.78 1.16 -6.85
CA ASN A 479 44.06 2.53 -7.32
C ASN A 479 43.43 2.89 -8.68
N GLN A 480 42.25 2.36 -8.99
CA GLN A 480 41.56 2.63 -10.25
C GLN A 480 40.86 4.01 -10.29
N PHE A 481 40.71 4.68 -9.15
CA PHE A 481 40.20 6.05 -9.04
C PHE A 481 41.35 7.04 -8.84
N SER A 482 41.15 8.30 -9.27
CA SER A 482 42.10 9.39 -9.11
C SER A 482 41.47 10.68 -8.62
N GLY A 483 42.28 11.59 -8.07
CA GLY A 483 41.86 12.93 -7.65
C GLY A 483 40.76 12.92 -6.56
N LYS A 484 39.85 13.91 -6.59
CA LYS A 484 38.80 14.09 -5.60
C LYS A 484 37.84 12.90 -5.52
N ALA A 485 37.57 12.23 -6.63
CA ALA A 485 36.67 11.08 -6.63
C ALA A 485 37.23 9.93 -5.77
N LYS A 486 38.57 9.68 -5.82
CA LYS A 486 39.23 8.67 -4.99
C LYS A 486 39.06 8.99 -3.50
N THR A 487 39.37 10.24 -3.10
CA THR A 487 39.27 10.66 -1.69
C THR A 487 37.85 10.56 -1.20
N ASN A 488 36.87 11.12 -1.94
CA ASN A 488 35.48 11.13 -1.54
C ASN A 488 34.87 9.73 -1.46
N LEU A 489 35.26 8.80 -2.34
CA LEU A 489 34.81 7.40 -2.26
C LEU A 489 35.47 6.68 -1.07
N ALA A 490 36.75 6.91 -0.81
CA ALA A 490 37.42 6.31 0.35
C ALA A 490 36.80 6.79 1.66
N ASP A 491 36.50 8.10 1.78
CA ASP A 491 35.83 8.67 2.94
C ASP A 491 34.42 8.08 3.12
N LEU A 492 33.66 7.92 2.02
CA LEU A 492 32.33 7.32 2.06
C LEU A 492 32.37 5.87 2.57
N ILE A 493 33.29 5.05 2.05
CA ILE A 493 33.45 3.67 2.51
C ILE A 493 33.89 3.62 3.99
N ALA A 494 34.85 4.46 4.39
CA ALA A 494 35.29 4.56 5.77
C ALA A 494 34.15 4.94 6.72
N ASN A 495 33.29 5.87 6.31
CA ASN A 495 32.10 6.26 7.08
C ASN A 495 31.14 5.08 7.26
N PHE A 496 30.85 4.32 6.17
CA PHE A 496 29.99 3.13 6.29
C PHE A 496 30.56 2.09 7.25
N GLU A 497 31.87 1.84 7.21
CA GLU A 497 32.52 0.92 8.13
C GLU A 497 32.44 1.43 9.59
N GLN A 498 32.59 2.73 9.79
CA GLN A 498 32.46 3.33 11.13
C GLN A 498 31.02 3.22 11.64
N TRP A 499 30.02 3.57 10.83
CA TRP A 499 28.60 3.48 11.23
C TRP A 499 28.18 2.05 11.58
N ARG A 500 28.65 1.04 10.82
CA ARG A 500 28.41 -0.38 11.15
C ARG A 500 29.02 -0.79 12.47
N LYS A 501 30.19 -0.27 12.83
CA LYS A 501 30.83 -0.55 14.13
C LYS A 501 30.06 0.07 15.29
N THR A 502 29.50 1.26 15.08
CA THR A 502 28.80 2.02 16.13
C THR A 502 27.32 1.67 16.26
N MET A 503 26.67 1.09 15.24
CA MET A 503 25.24 0.86 15.19
C MET A 503 24.65 0.07 16.37
N ASN A 504 25.45 -0.80 17.01
CA ASN A 504 25.01 -1.57 18.18
C ASN A 504 25.32 -0.86 19.53
N ALA A 505 26.03 0.29 19.48
CA ALA A 505 26.47 1.02 20.67
C ALA A 505 25.72 2.32 20.92
N VAL A 506 24.95 2.79 19.93
CA VAL A 506 24.17 4.02 19.98
C VAL A 506 22.69 3.73 19.69
N THR A 507 21.80 4.66 20.02
CA THR A 507 20.37 4.53 19.69
C THR A 507 20.14 4.74 18.19
N PRO A 508 19.04 4.21 17.60
CA PRO A 508 18.76 4.38 16.17
C PRO A 508 18.67 5.85 15.72
N ASP A 509 18.11 6.72 16.53
CA ASP A 509 17.99 8.16 16.28
C ASP A 509 19.35 8.87 16.32
N GLU A 510 20.21 8.50 17.27
CA GLU A 510 21.61 9.00 17.33
C GLU A 510 22.39 8.56 16.09
N LEU A 511 22.29 7.29 15.69
CA LEU A 511 22.93 6.78 14.50
C LEU A 511 22.41 7.48 13.23
N ALA A 512 21.10 7.64 13.11
CA ALA A 512 20.49 8.30 11.95
C ALA A 512 20.95 9.76 11.82
N THR A 513 21.02 10.48 12.94
CA THR A 513 21.55 11.85 12.99
C THR A 513 23.01 11.88 12.53
N GLN A 514 23.86 11.02 13.10
CA GLN A 514 25.26 10.92 12.76
C GLN A 514 25.47 10.62 11.27
N VAL A 515 24.74 9.66 10.74
CA VAL A 515 24.85 9.29 9.31
C VAL A 515 24.52 10.46 8.37
N LEU A 516 23.45 11.19 8.65
CA LEU A 516 23.02 12.31 7.81
C LEU A 516 23.94 13.54 7.94
N GLU A 517 24.59 13.73 9.09
CA GLU A 517 25.58 14.77 9.30
C GLU A 517 26.93 14.40 8.65
N ASP A 518 27.50 13.23 9.01
CA ASP A 518 28.81 12.78 8.49
C ASP A 518 28.82 12.59 6.97
N SER A 519 27.69 12.16 6.38
CA SER A 519 27.54 12.04 4.92
C SER A 519 27.54 13.40 4.21
N GLY A 520 27.33 14.50 4.94
CA GLY A 520 27.14 15.84 4.41
C GLY A 520 25.74 16.09 3.81
N TYR A 521 24.79 15.19 4.03
CA TYR A 521 23.46 15.28 3.42
C TYR A 521 22.64 16.45 4.02
N PHE A 522 22.69 16.64 5.34
CA PHE A 522 22.11 17.81 5.98
C PHE A 522 22.70 19.12 5.48
N GLU A 523 24.02 19.17 5.33
CA GLU A 523 24.70 20.38 4.89
C GLU A 523 24.35 20.72 3.43
N MET A 524 24.21 19.71 2.58
CA MET A 524 23.71 19.90 1.21
C MET A 524 22.34 20.57 1.19
N LEU A 525 21.40 20.14 2.03
CA LEU A 525 20.06 20.71 2.11
C LEU A 525 20.03 22.11 2.74
N LYS A 526 20.92 22.39 3.70
CA LYS A 526 21.08 23.75 4.25
C LYS A 526 21.61 24.76 3.23
N MET A 527 22.42 24.29 2.28
CA MET A 527 22.95 25.13 1.19
C MET A 527 21.95 25.31 0.04
N ASP A 528 20.91 24.49 -0.02
CA ASP A 528 19.85 24.60 -1.03
C ASP A 528 19.01 25.86 -0.76
N LYS A 529 18.93 26.76 -1.76
CA LYS A 529 18.18 28.02 -1.69
C LYS A 529 16.73 27.88 -2.16
N SER A 530 16.26 26.68 -2.45
CA SER A 530 14.87 26.46 -2.86
C SER A 530 13.91 26.75 -1.71
N VAL A 531 12.72 27.19 -2.03
CA VAL A 531 11.64 27.45 -1.04
C VAL A 531 11.28 26.18 -0.26
N GLU A 532 11.54 25.00 -0.84
CA GLU A 532 11.23 23.69 -0.28
C GLU A 532 12.30 23.17 0.70
N ALA A 533 13.52 23.72 0.68
CA ALA A 533 14.64 23.21 1.46
C ALA A 533 14.40 23.16 2.98
N PRO A 534 13.78 24.19 3.62
CA PRO A 534 13.44 24.12 5.04
C PRO A 534 12.50 22.96 5.36
N GLY A 535 11.49 22.72 4.52
CA GLY A 535 10.55 21.61 4.68
C GLY A 535 11.21 20.25 4.53
N ARG A 536 12.20 20.10 3.64
CA ARG A 536 12.98 18.85 3.48
C ARG A 536 13.82 18.56 4.73
N ILE A 537 14.39 19.60 5.36
CA ILE A 537 15.15 19.45 6.61
C ILE A 537 14.22 19.01 7.75
N GLU A 538 13.04 19.58 7.86
CA GLU A 538 12.05 19.16 8.88
C GLU A 538 11.61 17.70 8.65
N ASN A 539 11.40 17.28 7.41
CA ASN A 539 11.11 15.88 7.08
C ASN A 539 12.22 14.92 7.53
N LEU A 540 13.51 15.31 7.40
CA LEU A 540 14.61 14.51 7.90
C LEU A 540 14.65 14.43 9.43
N LYS A 541 14.30 15.49 10.12
CA LYS A 541 14.18 15.46 11.59
C LYS A 541 13.04 14.56 12.04
N GLU A 542 11.94 14.57 11.30
CA GLU A 542 10.79 13.70 11.57
C GLU A 542 11.17 12.22 11.43
N ILE A 543 11.87 11.81 10.35
CA ILE A 543 12.29 10.40 10.19
C ILE A 543 13.28 9.94 11.24
N ILE A 544 14.10 10.86 11.80
CA ILE A 544 15.02 10.56 12.90
C ILE A 544 14.23 10.28 14.18
N SER A 545 13.11 10.96 14.40
CA SER A 545 12.31 10.84 15.62
C SER A 545 11.34 9.65 15.64
N VAL A 546 11.16 8.97 14.52
CA VAL A 546 10.27 7.79 14.36
C VAL A 546 11.06 6.50 14.55
#